data_5d603880513af6e4c8e3eb1528bbd5d3
#
_entry.id   5d603880513af6e4c8e3eb1528bbd5d3
#
_cell.length_a   1.000
_cell.length_b   1.000
_cell.length_c   1.000
_cell.angle_alpha   90.00
_cell.angle_beta   90.00
_cell.angle_gamma   90.00
#
_symmetry.space_group_name_H-M   'P 1'
#
loop_
_entity.id
_entity.type
_entity.pdbx_description
1 polymer ?
#
loop_
_entity_poly.entity_id
_entity_poly.type
_entity_poly.pdbx_seq_one_letter_code
_entity_poly.pdbx_strand_id
1 'polypeptide(L)'
;EHKNNLRDILPDASDKLVSAIQNCEEARKRAEEELEYDIRYGIEPIPMNDDRYPQRLKDCDDAPLILFYKGNANLNQQRVINIVGTRHCTPYGEDLIRRFITDLKQLSPNVLIMSGLAYGVDIVAHRQALANGYETIGVLAHGLDDLYPRQHRETAARMIEQGGLLTEFLTRTNADKINFVRRNRIVAGMSDACIL
;
A
#
# COMPACT_ATOMS: atom_id res chain seq x y z
N GLU A 1 25.36 2.71 -15.70
CA GLU A 1 26.40 2.23 -16.64
C GLU A 1 25.83 1.69 -17.96
N HIS A 2 24.58 1.22 -18.02
CA HIS A 2 24.00 0.60 -19.23
C HIS A 2 23.13 1.54 -20.09
N LYS A 3 23.08 2.85 -19.82
CA LYS A 3 22.25 3.81 -20.60
C LYS A 3 22.53 3.80 -22.11
N ASN A 4 23.78 3.53 -22.50
CA ASN A 4 24.19 3.60 -23.90
C ASN A 4 24.03 2.26 -24.65
N ASN A 5 23.71 1.17 -23.95
CA ASN A 5 23.69 -0.17 -24.50
C ASN A 5 22.32 -0.86 -24.37
N LEU A 6 21.23 -0.06 -24.30
CA LEU A 6 19.89 -0.64 -24.16
C LEU A 6 19.57 -1.65 -25.25
N ARG A 7 20.03 -1.43 -26.48
CA ARG A 7 19.82 -2.34 -27.61
C ARG A 7 20.62 -3.64 -27.53
N ASP A 8 21.69 -3.67 -26.73
CA ASP A 8 22.41 -4.92 -26.46
C ASP A 8 21.58 -5.85 -25.55
N ILE A 9 20.70 -5.26 -24.72
CA ILE A 9 19.81 -5.99 -23.83
C ILE A 9 18.43 -6.22 -24.47
N LEU A 10 17.93 -5.22 -25.19
CA LEU A 10 16.64 -5.19 -25.88
C LEU A 10 16.85 -4.76 -27.34
N PRO A 11 17.19 -5.70 -28.24
CA PRO A 11 17.51 -5.40 -29.64
C PRO A 11 16.38 -4.66 -30.37
N ASP A 12 15.12 -4.96 -30.03
CA ASP A 12 13.91 -4.38 -30.66
C ASP A 12 13.45 -3.07 -29.98
N ALA A 13 14.28 -2.47 -29.11
CA ALA A 13 13.94 -1.21 -28.45
C ALA A 13 13.73 -0.08 -29.49
N SER A 14 12.55 0.55 -29.44
CA SER A 14 12.24 1.70 -30.29
C SER A 14 13.14 2.90 -29.99
N ASP A 15 13.38 3.76 -30.99
CA ASP A 15 14.17 4.99 -30.79
C ASP A 15 13.57 5.90 -29.70
N LYS A 16 12.25 5.91 -29.57
CA LYS A 16 11.53 6.61 -28.50
C LYS A 16 11.91 6.09 -27.12
N LEU A 17 11.98 4.77 -26.94
CA LEU A 17 12.35 4.15 -25.68
C LEU A 17 13.83 4.44 -25.34
N VAL A 18 14.72 4.28 -26.33
CA VAL A 18 16.15 4.58 -26.17
C VAL A 18 16.35 6.04 -25.74
N SER A 19 15.70 6.98 -26.44
CA SER A 19 15.80 8.40 -26.11
C SER A 19 15.22 8.73 -24.73
N ALA A 20 14.11 8.10 -24.33
CA ALA A 20 13.51 8.31 -23.02
C ALA A 20 14.44 7.85 -21.88
N ILE A 21 15.12 6.71 -22.06
CA ILE A 21 16.08 6.19 -21.06
C ILE A 21 17.36 7.03 -21.03
N GLN A 22 17.83 7.51 -22.19
CA GLN A 22 19.00 8.38 -22.25
C GLN A 22 18.76 9.75 -21.59
N ASN A 23 17.53 10.28 -21.68
CA ASN A 23 17.11 11.57 -21.16
C ASN A 23 16.36 11.45 -19.81
N CYS A 24 16.80 10.57 -18.89
CA CYS A 24 16.12 10.32 -17.63
C CYS A 24 16.68 11.12 -16.43
N GLU A 25 17.45 12.19 -16.65
CA GLU A 25 18.11 12.93 -15.56
C GLU A 25 17.13 13.54 -14.55
N GLU A 26 16.01 14.12 -15.03
CA GLU A 26 14.98 14.65 -14.13
C GLU A 26 14.31 13.54 -13.31
N ALA A 27 14.00 12.40 -13.93
CA ALA A 27 13.43 11.26 -13.25
C ALA A 27 14.41 10.67 -12.22
N ARG A 28 15.70 10.64 -12.54
CA ARG A 28 16.76 10.20 -11.64
C ARG A 28 16.87 11.12 -10.43
N LYS A 29 16.95 12.43 -10.66
CA LYS A 29 16.98 13.41 -9.58
C LYS A 29 15.75 13.27 -8.67
N ARG A 30 14.57 13.07 -9.26
CA ARG A 30 13.34 12.87 -8.49
C ARG A 30 13.39 11.58 -7.66
N ALA A 31 13.97 10.51 -8.19
CA ALA A 31 14.16 9.27 -7.46
C ALA A 31 15.18 9.43 -6.30
N GLU A 32 16.25 10.19 -6.50
CA GLU A 32 17.23 10.51 -5.46
C GLU A 32 16.58 11.31 -4.32
N GLU A 33 15.77 12.34 -4.65
CA GLU A 33 14.99 13.11 -3.66
C GLU A 33 14.02 12.22 -2.87
N GLU A 34 13.38 11.23 -3.53
CA GLU A 34 12.48 10.29 -2.88
C GLU A 34 13.23 9.40 -1.90
N LEU A 35 14.34 8.81 -2.31
CA LEU A 35 15.16 7.95 -1.46
C LEU A 35 15.72 8.72 -0.23
N GLU A 36 16.14 9.97 -0.39
CA GLU A 36 16.56 10.82 0.73
C GLU A 36 15.40 11.04 1.72
N TYR A 37 14.20 11.27 1.20
CA TYR A 37 13.01 11.41 2.03
C TYR A 37 12.70 10.10 2.77
N ASP A 38 12.70 8.98 2.06
CA ASP A 38 12.42 7.65 2.61
C ASP A 38 13.36 7.31 3.77
N ILE A 39 14.65 7.48 3.56
CA ILE A 39 15.68 7.26 4.60
C ILE A 39 15.41 8.16 5.83
N ARG A 40 15.13 9.43 5.61
CA ARG A 40 14.89 10.40 6.69
C ARG A 40 13.68 10.06 7.54
N TYR A 41 12.63 9.51 6.94
CA TYR A 41 11.34 9.26 7.60
C TYR A 41 11.09 7.78 7.90
N GLY A 42 12.07 6.90 7.68
CA GLY A 42 11.95 5.47 7.94
C GLY A 42 10.89 4.80 7.06
N ILE A 43 10.84 5.18 5.80
CA ILE A 43 10.03 4.55 4.76
C ILE A 43 10.93 3.58 4.01
N GLU A 44 10.42 2.39 3.72
CA GLU A 44 11.14 1.35 3.02
C GLU A 44 10.62 1.21 1.59
N PRO A 45 11.41 1.56 0.57
CA PRO A 45 11.09 1.24 -0.81
C PRO A 45 11.27 -0.27 -1.03
N ILE A 46 10.23 -0.94 -1.52
CA ILE A 46 10.19 -2.39 -1.76
C ILE A 46 9.97 -2.62 -3.26
N PRO A 47 11.04 -2.80 -4.05
CA PRO A 47 10.92 -3.10 -5.47
C PRO A 47 10.40 -4.52 -5.70
N MET A 48 9.82 -4.78 -6.88
CA MET A 48 9.19 -6.06 -7.23
C MET A 48 10.14 -7.28 -7.13
N ASN A 49 11.45 -7.08 -7.21
CA ASN A 49 12.46 -8.13 -7.06
C ASN A 49 12.93 -8.32 -5.60
N ASP A 50 12.43 -7.56 -4.64
CA ASP A 50 12.70 -7.75 -3.21
C ASP A 50 11.84 -8.92 -2.67
N ASP A 51 12.42 -9.76 -1.80
CA ASP A 51 11.71 -10.91 -1.20
C ASP A 51 10.54 -10.48 -0.30
N ARG A 52 10.54 -9.25 0.20
CA ARG A 52 9.47 -8.66 1.01
C ARG A 52 8.29 -8.18 0.18
N TYR A 53 8.46 -8.07 -1.16
CA TYR A 53 7.36 -7.66 -2.03
C TYR A 53 6.21 -8.66 -1.93
N PRO A 54 4.94 -8.18 -1.81
CA PRO A 54 3.78 -9.07 -1.68
C PRO A 54 3.65 -10.04 -2.85
N GLN A 55 3.82 -11.33 -2.60
CA GLN A 55 3.81 -12.34 -3.67
C GLN A 55 2.46 -12.40 -4.38
N ARG A 56 1.35 -12.27 -3.64
CA ARG A 56 -0.01 -12.20 -4.23
C ARG A 56 -0.16 -11.06 -5.23
N LEU A 57 0.41 -9.89 -4.90
CA LEU A 57 0.36 -8.72 -5.76
C LEU A 57 1.27 -8.88 -6.99
N LYS A 58 2.40 -9.58 -6.83
CA LYS A 58 3.34 -9.86 -7.92
C LYS A 58 2.73 -10.68 -9.06
N ASP A 59 1.73 -11.51 -8.73
CA ASP A 59 1.01 -12.33 -9.72
C ASP A 59 -0.08 -11.54 -10.49
N CYS A 60 -0.28 -10.26 -10.15
CA CYS A 60 -1.22 -9.38 -10.86
C CYS A 60 -0.55 -8.71 -12.06
N ASP A 61 -1.24 -8.66 -13.21
CA ASP A 61 -0.72 -8.07 -14.46
C ASP A 61 -0.34 -6.60 -14.33
N ASP A 62 -0.96 -5.88 -13.40
CA ASP A 62 -0.77 -4.45 -13.15
C ASP A 62 -0.05 -4.17 -11.82
N ALA A 63 0.74 -5.13 -11.33
CA ALA A 63 1.52 -4.99 -10.10
C ALA A 63 2.47 -3.78 -10.18
N PRO A 64 2.53 -2.93 -9.13
CA PRO A 64 3.48 -1.81 -9.07
C PRO A 64 4.93 -2.29 -9.11
N LEU A 65 5.80 -1.60 -9.84
CA LEU A 65 7.23 -1.91 -9.87
C LEU A 65 7.92 -1.69 -8.52
N ILE A 66 7.40 -0.79 -7.71
CA ILE A 66 7.90 -0.45 -6.38
C ILE A 66 6.73 -0.08 -5.46
N LEU A 67 6.85 -0.45 -4.21
CA LEU A 67 5.97 -0.05 -3.12
C LEU A 67 6.78 0.73 -2.08
N PHE A 68 6.17 1.70 -1.44
CA PHE A 68 6.73 2.44 -0.31
C PHE A 68 5.99 2.01 0.95
N TYR A 69 6.72 1.51 1.92
CA TYR A 69 6.17 0.92 3.14
C TYR A 69 6.72 1.59 4.39
N LYS A 70 5.84 1.81 5.35
CA LYS A 70 6.22 2.27 6.68
C LYS A 70 5.44 1.48 7.73
N GLY A 71 6.14 0.60 8.44
CA GLY A 71 5.53 -0.28 9.43
C GLY A 71 6.41 -1.46 9.79
N ASN A 72 5.82 -2.47 10.40
CA ASN A 72 6.54 -3.66 10.89
C ASN A 72 5.84 -5.00 10.58
N ALA A 73 4.68 -4.98 9.90
CA ALA A 73 3.98 -6.21 9.53
C ALA A 73 4.66 -6.93 8.36
N ASN A 74 4.56 -8.25 8.36
CA ASN A 74 4.95 -9.07 7.22
C ASN A 74 3.92 -8.95 6.10
N LEU A 75 4.31 -8.35 4.96
CA LEU A 75 3.44 -8.18 3.78
C LEU A 75 3.07 -9.52 3.11
N ASN A 76 3.84 -10.57 3.37
CA ASN A 76 3.62 -11.95 2.90
C ASN A 76 2.98 -12.84 3.97
N GLN A 77 2.14 -12.26 4.84
CA GLN A 77 1.41 -13.02 5.85
C GLN A 77 0.57 -14.15 5.20
N GLN A 78 0.47 -15.30 5.87
CA GLN A 78 -0.20 -16.48 5.34
C GLN A 78 -1.69 -16.25 5.03
N ARG A 79 -2.34 -15.37 5.80
CA ARG A 79 -3.75 -15.03 5.62
C ARG A 79 -3.92 -13.52 5.62
N VAL A 80 -4.48 -13.00 4.54
CA VAL A 80 -4.73 -11.58 4.36
C VAL A 80 -6.19 -11.37 3.98
N ILE A 81 -6.91 -10.59 4.77
CA ILE A 81 -8.30 -10.24 4.52
C ILE A 81 -8.41 -8.73 4.35
N ASN A 82 -9.02 -8.28 3.26
CA ASN A 82 -9.39 -6.87 3.16
C ASN A 82 -10.84 -6.65 3.58
N ILE A 83 -11.09 -5.51 4.22
CA ILE A 83 -12.42 -5.05 4.62
C ILE A 83 -12.59 -3.66 4.04
N VAL A 84 -13.49 -3.52 3.09
CA VAL A 84 -13.75 -2.27 2.36
C VAL A 84 -15.24 -1.99 2.29
N GLY A 85 -15.62 -0.75 2.01
CA GLY A 85 -17.05 -0.44 1.87
C GLY A 85 -17.34 1.05 1.79
N THR A 86 -18.56 1.41 2.16
CA THR A 86 -19.04 2.79 2.09
C THR A 86 -18.24 3.74 2.98
N ARG A 87 -18.09 4.98 2.52
CA ARG A 87 -17.50 6.07 3.30
C ARG A 87 -18.40 6.57 4.45
N HIS A 88 -19.67 6.17 4.45
CA HIS A 88 -20.65 6.49 5.50
C HIS A 88 -21.11 5.18 6.16
N CYS A 89 -20.28 4.66 7.06
CA CYS A 89 -20.63 3.46 7.82
C CYS A 89 -21.76 3.78 8.80
N THR A 90 -22.79 2.91 8.81
CA THR A 90 -23.89 3.03 9.77
C THR A 90 -23.48 2.42 11.11
N PRO A 91 -24.17 2.76 12.23
CA PRO A 91 -23.91 2.10 13.54
C PRO A 91 -24.06 0.57 13.47
N TYR A 92 -24.98 0.06 12.64
CA TYR A 92 -25.13 -1.37 12.40
C TYR A 92 -23.89 -1.96 11.69
N GLY A 93 -23.38 -1.26 10.66
CA GLY A 93 -22.15 -1.67 9.96
C GLY A 93 -20.92 -1.67 10.88
N GLU A 94 -20.77 -0.65 11.73
CA GLU A 94 -19.71 -0.59 12.71
C GLU A 94 -19.77 -1.76 13.71
N ASP A 95 -20.96 -2.07 14.23
CA ASP A 95 -21.16 -3.21 15.13
C ASP A 95 -20.91 -4.55 14.44
N LEU A 96 -21.29 -4.69 13.18
CA LEU A 96 -21.01 -5.89 12.39
C LEU A 96 -19.51 -6.12 12.21
N ILE A 97 -18.76 -5.07 11.83
CA ILE A 97 -17.29 -5.13 11.67
C ILE A 97 -16.64 -5.48 13.02
N ARG A 98 -17.08 -4.84 14.09
CA ARG A 98 -16.57 -5.09 15.44
C ARG A 98 -16.74 -6.56 15.83
N ARG A 99 -17.94 -7.10 15.68
CA ARG A 99 -18.23 -8.53 16.00
C ARG A 99 -17.42 -9.46 15.11
N PHE A 100 -17.42 -9.20 13.81
CA PHE A 100 -16.68 -10.01 12.85
C PHE A 100 -15.18 -10.10 13.22
N ILE A 101 -14.51 -8.98 13.48
CA ILE A 101 -13.07 -8.96 13.81
C ILE A 101 -12.81 -9.61 15.17
N THR A 102 -13.71 -9.43 16.14
CA THR A 102 -13.60 -10.06 17.46
C THR A 102 -13.73 -11.59 17.36
N ASP A 103 -14.72 -12.10 16.62
CA ASP A 103 -14.94 -13.53 16.42
C ASP A 103 -13.82 -14.14 15.57
N LEU A 104 -13.36 -13.43 14.53
CA LEU A 104 -12.23 -13.84 13.71
C LEU A 104 -10.97 -14.05 14.55
N LYS A 105 -10.73 -13.21 15.58
CA LYS A 105 -9.55 -13.35 16.44
C LYS A 105 -9.53 -14.66 17.20
N GLN A 106 -10.68 -15.17 17.57
CA GLN A 106 -10.80 -16.46 18.26
C GLN A 106 -10.56 -17.63 17.31
N LEU A 107 -11.01 -17.51 16.04
CA LEU A 107 -10.94 -18.57 15.03
C LEU A 107 -9.60 -18.58 14.29
N SER A 108 -9.02 -17.42 14.05
CA SER A 108 -7.80 -17.25 13.26
C SER A 108 -6.97 -16.06 13.78
N PRO A 109 -6.14 -16.27 14.81
CA PRO A 109 -5.41 -15.19 15.49
C PRO A 109 -4.35 -14.50 14.62
N ASN A 110 -3.89 -15.16 13.56
CA ASN A 110 -2.79 -14.70 12.71
C ASN A 110 -3.30 -14.32 11.30
N VAL A 111 -4.09 -13.25 11.23
CA VAL A 111 -4.60 -12.67 9.99
C VAL A 111 -4.11 -11.24 9.87
N LEU A 112 -3.65 -10.85 8.71
CA LEU A 112 -3.38 -9.46 8.36
C LEU A 112 -4.67 -8.82 7.84
N ILE A 113 -5.10 -7.73 8.47
CA ILE A 113 -6.28 -6.96 8.03
C ILE A 113 -5.81 -5.82 7.14
N MET A 114 -6.39 -5.74 5.96
CA MET A 114 -6.06 -4.67 5.00
C MET A 114 -7.28 -3.80 4.69
N SER A 115 -7.05 -2.53 4.46
CA SER A 115 -8.04 -1.60 3.96
C SER A 115 -7.38 -0.33 3.39
N GLY A 116 -8.19 0.67 3.03
CA GLY A 116 -7.70 1.87 2.37
C GLY A 116 -7.51 3.09 3.27
N LEU A 117 -7.74 2.98 4.57
CA LEU A 117 -7.70 4.09 5.52
C LEU A 117 -8.66 5.25 5.16
N ALA A 118 -9.67 5.02 4.31
CA ALA A 118 -10.70 5.98 3.96
C ALA A 118 -11.72 6.16 5.10
N TYR A 119 -12.65 7.10 4.93
CA TYR A 119 -13.79 7.24 5.84
C TYR A 119 -14.67 5.97 5.83
N GLY A 120 -15.47 5.81 6.89
CA GLY A 120 -16.48 4.76 7.00
C GLY A 120 -15.91 3.39 7.31
N VAL A 121 -16.19 2.39 6.49
CA VAL A 121 -15.82 0.99 6.73
C VAL A 121 -14.31 0.80 6.93
N ASP A 122 -13.50 1.45 6.12
CA ASP A 122 -12.04 1.30 6.16
C ASP A 122 -11.45 1.67 7.53
N ILE A 123 -11.78 2.87 8.04
CA ILE A 123 -11.26 3.32 9.33
C ILE A 123 -11.78 2.49 10.50
N VAL A 124 -13.05 2.03 10.41
CA VAL A 124 -13.63 1.15 11.42
C VAL A 124 -12.89 -0.19 11.45
N ALA A 125 -12.63 -0.78 10.29
CA ALA A 125 -11.86 -2.01 10.17
C ALA A 125 -10.47 -1.89 10.81
N HIS A 126 -9.72 -0.82 10.51
CA HIS A 126 -8.41 -0.60 11.11
C HIS A 126 -8.47 -0.44 12.63
N ARG A 127 -9.42 0.36 13.14
CA ARG A 127 -9.58 0.55 14.58
C ARG A 127 -9.94 -0.75 15.31
N GLN A 128 -10.82 -1.56 14.73
CA GLN A 128 -11.20 -2.84 15.30
C GLN A 128 -10.05 -3.87 15.21
N ALA A 129 -9.30 -3.89 14.12
CA ALA A 129 -8.10 -4.71 13.98
C ALA A 129 -7.08 -4.37 15.09
N LEU A 130 -6.74 -3.09 15.27
CA LEU A 130 -5.83 -2.62 16.30
C LEU A 130 -6.33 -2.98 17.71
N ALA A 131 -7.63 -2.79 17.99
CA ALA A 131 -8.22 -3.08 19.29
C ALA A 131 -8.20 -4.58 19.65
N ASN A 132 -8.24 -5.46 18.64
CA ASN A 132 -8.17 -6.91 18.80
C ASN A 132 -6.74 -7.48 18.65
N GLY A 133 -5.71 -6.63 18.55
CA GLY A 133 -4.32 -7.09 18.43
C GLY A 133 -4.00 -7.77 17.09
N TYR A 134 -4.70 -7.40 16.02
CA TYR A 134 -4.31 -7.76 14.66
C TYR A 134 -3.35 -6.73 14.07
N GLU A 135 -2.39 -7.21 13.30
CA GLU A 135 -1.65 -6.34 12.37
C GLU A 135 -2.61 -5.82 11.31
N THR A 136 -2.46 -4.54 10.94
CA THR A 136 -3.31 -3.94 9.92
C THR A 136 -2.55 -2.98 9.03
N ILE A 137 -2.77 -3.09 7.70
CA ILE A 137 -2.11 -2.27 6.68
C ILE A 137 -3.12 -1.37 5.98
N GLY A 138 -2.83 -0.08 6.01
CA GLY A 138 -3.52 0.93 5.21
C GLY A 138 -2.82 1.15 3.89
N VAL A 139 -3.46 0.77 2.78
CA VAL A 139 -2.96 1.13 1.46
C VAL A 139 -3.46 2.53 1.12
N LEU A 140 -2.55 3.44 0.77
CA LEU A 140 -2.87 4.86 0.56
C LEU A 140 -2.97 5.20 -0.93
N ALA A 141 -3.76 6.22 -1.24
CA ALA A 141 -3.95 6.75 -2.60
C ALA A 141 -3.11 8.02 -2.86
N HIS A 142 -2.04 8.20 -2.08
CA HIS A 142 -1.13 9.35 -2.10
C HIS A 142 0.23 8.96 -1.53
N GLY A 143 1.22 9.85 -1.62
CA GLY A 143 2.54 9.64 -1.01
C GLY A 143 2.52 9.60 0.51
N LEU A 144 3.55 9.02 1.11
CA LEU A 144 3.69 8.91 2.58
C LEU A 144 4.15 10.22 3.27
N ASP A 145 4.29 11.30 2.53
CA ASP A 145 4.60 12.65 3.01
C ASP A 145 3.38 13.41 3.55
N ASP A 146 2.17 12.99 3.19
CA ASP A 146 0.92 13.52 3.75
C ASP A 146 0.01 12.37 4.22
N LEU A 147 -1.07 12.70 4.89
CA LEU A 147 -2.09 11.75 5.32
C LEU A 147 -3.48 12.27 5.01
N TYR A 148 -4.21 11.51 4.22
CA TYR A 148 -5.62 11.76 3.94
C TYR A 148 -6.47 10.53 4.28
N PRO A 149 -7.56 10.72 5.04
CA PRO A 149 -7.99 11.94 5.73
C PRO A 149 -7.11 12.26 6.96
N ARG A 150 -6.82 13.54 7.18
CA ARG A 150 -5.97 13.98 8.32
C ARG A 150 -6.53 13.61 9.69
N GLN A 151 -7.84 13.41 9.78
CA GLN A 151 -8.54 12.97 10.99
C GLN A 151 -8.15 11.55 11.43
N HIS A 152 -7.57 10.75 10.54
CA HIS A 152 -7.13 9.38 10.82
C HIS A 152 -5.68 9.29 11.32
N ARG A 153 -5.02 10.43 11.58
CA ARG A 153 -3.60 10.49 11.98
C ARG A 153 -3.27 9.63 13.20
N GLU A 154 -4.10 9.68 14.23
CA GLU A 154 -3.88 8.87 15.43
C GLU A 154 -3.96 7.37 15.12
N THR A 155 -4.96 6.96 14.34
CA THR A 155 -5.07 5.56 13.89
C THR A 155 -3.89 5.14 13.03
N ALA A 156 -3.48 6.00 12.08
CA ALA A 156 -2.33 5.74 11.22
C ALA A 156 -1.01 5.58 12.02
N ALA A 157 -0.81 6.41 13.04
CA ALA A 157 0.36 6.28 13.92
C ALA A 157 0.39 4.91 14.64
N ARG A 158 -0.74 4.48 15.20
CA ARG A 158 -0.87 3.15 15.82
C ARG A 158 -0.68 2.01 14.81
N MET A 159 -1.14 2.20 13.57
CA MET A 159 -0.93 1.21 12.51
C MET A 159 0.54 1.04 12.17
N ILE A 160 1.35 2.09 12.19
CA ILE A 160 2.80 1.99 11.96
C ILE A 160 3.46 1.13 13.04
N GLU A 161 2.97 1.15 14.26
CA GLU A 161 3.47 0.35 15.38
C GLU A 161 2.94 -1.10 15.37
N GLN A 162 1.75 -1.32 14.81
CA GLN A 162 1.06 -2.64 14.81
C GLN A 162 0.57 -2.99 13.40
N GLY A 163 1.45 -2.88 12.41
CA GLY A 163 1.07 -3.10 11.03
C GLY A 163 1.84 -2.19 10.08
N GLY A 164 1.15 -1.28 9.37
CA GLY A 164 1.83 -0.31 8.54
C GLY A 164 0.95 0.48 7.58
N LEU A 165 1.62 1.38 6.86
CA LEU A 165 1.08 2.15 5.74
C LEU A 165 1.84 1.78 4.47
N LEU A 166 1.14 1.59 3.38
CA LEU A 166 1.68 1.14 2.09
C LEU A 166 1.15 2.03 0.96
N THR A 167 1.98 2.35 -0.01
CA THR A 167 1.57 3.05 -1.22
C THR A 167 2.47 2.71 -2.41
N GLU A 168 1.95 2.90 -3.63
CA GLU A 168 2.74 2.92 -4.86
C GLU A 168 3.15 4.34 -5.29
N PHE A 169 2.61 5.35 -4.62
CA PHE A 169 2.78 6.75 -5.03
C PHE A 169 3.99 7.38 -4.35
N LEU A 170 4.76 8.12 -5.14
CA LEU A 170 5.84 8.97 -4.64
C LEU A 170 5.31 10.10 -3.75
N THR A 171 6.15 10.65 -2.91
CA THR A 171 5.87 11.89 -2.17
C THR A 171 5.39 13.00 -3.11
N ARG A 172 4.65 13.96 -2.59
CA ARG A 172 4.00 15.05 -3.35
C ARG A 172 2.88 14.59 -4.29
N THR A 173 2.43 13.33 -4.17
CA THR A 173 1.25 12.84 -4.89
C THR A 173 0.01 13.05 -4.02
N ASN A 174 -0.96 13.81 -4.53
CA ASN A 174 -2.20 14.11 -3.83
C ASN A 174 -3.20 12.95 -3.83
N ALA A 175 -4.12 12.96 -2.85
CA ALA A 175 -5.22 12.01 -2.72
C ALA A 175 -6.36 12.34 -3.71
N ASP A 176 -6.16 12.11 -5.01
CA ASP A 176 -7.12 12.38 -6.07
C ASP A 176 -8.07 11.19 -6.31
N LYS A 177 -9.26 11.47 -6.87
CA LYS A 177 -10.27 10.44 -7.17
C LYS A 177 -9.71 9.28 -8.00
N ILE A 178 -8.89 9.57 -8.99
CA ILE A 178 -8.23 8.58 -9.85
C ILE A 178 -7.31 7.67 -9.04
N ASN A 179 -6.55 8.24 -8.10
CA ASN A 179 -5.62 7.50 -7.28
C ASN A 179 -6.33 6.54 -6.30
N PHE A 180 -7.51 6.93 -5.79
CA PHE A 180 -8.33 6.03 -4.98
C PHE A 180 -8.77 4.79 -5.78
N VAL A 181 -9.16 4.96 -7.03
CA VAL A 181 -9.55 3.84 -7.90
C VAL A 181 -8.33 2.95 -8.21
N ARG A 182 -7.20 3.57 -8.59
CA ARG A 182 -5.97 2.84 -8.88
C ARG A 182 -5.47 2.02 -7.70
N ARG A 183 -5.46 2.62 -6.50
CA ARG A 183 -5.02 1.98 -5.27
C ARG A 183 -5.81 0.72 -4.94
N ASN A 184 -7.10 0.66 -5.25
CA ASN A 184 -7.97 -0.47 -4.87
C ASN A 184 -7.49 -1.81 -5.44
N ARG A 185 -6.83 -1.82 -6.60
CA ARG A 185 -6.24 -3.04 -7.16
C ARG A 185 -5.14 -3.63 -6.24
N ILE A 186 -4.40 -2.77 -5.52
CA ILE A 186 -3.38 -3.21 -4.57
C ILE A 186 -4.04 -3.87 -3.36
N VAL A 187 -5.09 -3.25 -2.81
CA VAL A 187 -5.86 -3.83 -1.70
C VAL A 187 -6.43 -5.20 -2.08
N ALA A 188 -7.00 -5.31 -3.28
CA ALA A 188 -7.55 -6.57 -3.78
C ALA A 188 -6.45 -7.60 -4.07
N GLY A 189 -5.39 -7.20 -4.80
CA GLY A 189 -4.31 -8.09 -5.24
C GLY A 189 -3.44 -8.64 -4.10
N MET A 190 -3.40 -7.97 -2.94
CA MET A 190 -2.68 -8.46 -1.77
C MET A 190 -3.49 -9.40 -0.88
N SER A 191 -4.78 -9.59 -1.13
CA SER A 191 -5.69 -10.24 -0.18
C SER A 191 -6.17 -11.61 -0.67
N ASP A 192 -6.38 -12.54 0.26
CA ASP A 192 -6.98 -13.85 0.00
C ASP A 192 -8.52 -13.76 -0.09
N ALA A 193 -9.11 -12.82 0.66
CA ALA A 193 -10.56 -12.61 0.70
C ALA A 193 -10.89 -11.13 0.86
N CYS A 194 -12.03 -10.73 0.28
CA CYS A 194 -12.58 -9.39 0.39
C CYS A 194 -13.94 -9.43 1.08
N ILE A 195 -14.10 -8.61 2.10
CA ILE A 195 -15.36 -8.37 2.80
C ILE A 195 -15.86 -6.98 2.43
N LEU A 196 -17.07 -6.95 1.87
CA LEU A 196 -17.70 -5.72 1.38
C LEU A 196 -18.97 -5.41 2.17
#